data_6fe49012540dbfc9a33a5bb2ac802855
#
_entry.id   6fe49012540dbfc9a33a5bb2ac802855
#
_cell.length_a   1.000
_cell.length_b   1.000
_cell.length_c   1.000
_cell.angle_alpha   90.00
_cell.angle_beta   90.00
_cell.angle_gamma   90.00
#
_symmetry.space_group_name_H-M   'P 1'
#
loop_
_entity.id
_entity.type
_entity.pdbx_description
1 polymer ?
#
loop_
_entity_poly.entity_id
_entity_poly.type
_entity_poly.pdbx_seq_one_letter_code
_entity_poly.pdbx_strand_id
1 'polypeptide(L)'
;CFDDFDSACEPNQLPVAGPMGWIQTHIKNGTDPRHLLQEMLPPNLVVPEDMDTLMIWKLIFDLVTDPQPRQKLPDINTLHHVLDLLKTCRNILVLTGAGVSVSCGIPDFRSRDGIYARLSKEYPDLPDPQAMFDICYFRNNIKPFYKFAKEIYPGQFKPSLSHRFIHHLEKNNKLLRNYTQNIDTLEREAGITRVIECH
;
A
#
# COMPACT_ATOMS: atom_id res chain seq x y z
N CYS A 1 -27.22 16.79 -7.82
CA CYS A 1 -25.80 16.63 -7.43
C CYS A 1 -25.33 15.19 -7.56
N PHE A 2 -25.75 14.47 -8.60
CA PHE A 2 -25.27 13.11 -8.93
C PHE A 2 -24.70 13.03 -10.36
N ASP A 3 -24.73 14.13 -11.11
CA ASP A 3 -24.41 14.12 -12.54
C ASP A 3 -22.92 14.29 -12.87
N ASP A 4 -22.08 14.65 -11.87
CA ASP A 4 -20.64 14.87 -12.09
C ASP A 4 -19.76 13.60 -11.95
N PHE A 5 -20.37 12.43 -11.66
CA PHE A 5 -19.62 11.18 -11.48
C PHE A 5 -19.56 10.27 -12.72
N ASP A 6 -20.26 10.63 -13.81
CA ASP A 6 -20.29 9.79 -15.02
C ASP A 6 -18.99 9.81 -15.84
N SER A 7 -18.12 10.82 -15.64
CA SER A 7 -16.85 10.91 -16.35
C SER A 7 -15.76 9.95 -15.82
N ALA A 8 -15.96 9.34 -14.65
CA ALA A 8 -14.97 8.49 -14.01
C ALA A 8 -14.91 7.04 -14.54
N CYS A 9 -15.82 6.66 -15.42
CA CYS A 9 -15.90 5.29 -15.98
C CYS A 9 -15.44 5.16 -17.43
N GLU A 10 -14.86 6.21 -18.03
CA GLU A 10 -14.25 6.08 -19.34
C GLU A 10 -12.88 5.39 -19.21
N PRO A 11 -12.61 4.31 -20.00
CA PRO A 11 -11.40 3.50 -19.87
C PRO A 11 -10.08 4.21 -20.25
N ASN A 12 -10.12 5.51 -20.60
CA ASN A 12 -8.98 6.25 -21.16
C ASN A 12 -8.44 7.42 -20.33
N GLN A 13 -8.89 7.69 -19.11
CA GLN A 13 -8.45 8.88 -18.36
C GLN A 13 -8.20 8.64 -16.85
N LEU A 14 -7.43 7.61 -16.50
CA LEU A 14 -6.77 7.61 -15.20
C LEU A 14 -5.43 8.32 -15.36
N PRO A 15 -5.12 9.35 -14.55
CA PRO A 15 -3.75 9.83 -14.44
C PRO A 15 -2.94 8.66 -13.88
N VAL A 16 -2.12 8.03 -14.72
CA VAL A 16 -1.32 6.87 -14.34
C VAL A 16 -0.19 7.38 -13.47
N ALA A 17 -0.47 7.54 -12.18
CA ALA A 17 0.55 7.78 -11.18
C ALA A 17 1.24 6.45 -10.83
N GLY A 18 2.57 6.44 -10.78
CA GLY A 18 3.36 5.28 -10.40
C GLY A 18 4.18 4.65 -11.53
N PRO A 19 4.87 3.52 -11.24
CA PRO A 19 5.78 2.87 -12.19
C PRO A 19 5.16 2.56 -13.55
N MET A 20 3.92 2.07 -13.57
CA MET A 20 3.19 1.80 -14.82
C MET A 20 2.95 3.05 -15.66
N GLY A 21 2.64 4.18 -15.03
CA GLY A 21 2.43 5.43 -15.74
C GLY A 21 3.71 5.98 -16.35
N TRP A 22 4.78 5.85 -15.65
CA TRP A 22 6.10 6.20 -16.15
C TRP A 22 6.45 5.36 -17.38
N ILE A 23 6.26 4.03 -17.33
CA ILE A 23 6.49 3.12 -18.47
C ILE A 23 5.60 3.47 -19.65
N GLN A 24 4.29 3.66 -19.41
CA GLN A 24 3.34 4.02 -20.50
C GLN A 24 3.71 5.35 -21.16
N THR A 25 4.21 6.31 -20.42
CA THR A 25 4.69 7.59 -20.95
C THR A 25 5.87 7.38 -21.88
N HIS A 26 6.84 6.55 -21.51
CA HIS A 26 7.98 6.22 -22.35
C HIS A 26 7.59 5.46 -23.63
N ILE A 27 6.64 4.51 -23.51
CA ILE A 27 6.08 3.80 -24.67
C ILE A 27 5.36 4.77 -25.62
N LYS A 28 4.52 5.67 -25.11
CA LYS A 28 3.81 6.68 -25.91
C LYS A 28 4.74 7.66 -26.60
N ASN A 29 5.84 8.02 -25.96
CA ASN A 29 6.86 8.92 -26.51
C ASN A 29 7.80 8.23 -27.51
N GLY A 30 7.63 6.92 -27.76
CA GLY A 30 8.50 6.16 -28.68
C GLY A 30 9.93 6.00 -28.18
N THR A 31 10.15 6.07 -26.85
CA THR A 31 11.50 5.90 -26.28
C THR A 31 12.03 4.50 -26.62
N ASP A 32 13.27 4.40 -27.08
CA ASP A 32 13.93 3.12 -27.31
C ASP A 32 14.16 2.40 -25.96
N PRO A 33 13.48 1.26 -25.70
CA PRO A 33 13.59 0.58 -24.43
C PRO A 33 14.99 0.02 -24.16
N ARG A 34 15.76 -0.26 -25.20
CA ARG A 34 17.14 -0.76 -25.05
C ARG A 34 18.05 0.31 -24.47
N HIS A 35 17.97 1.52 -24.99
CA HIS A 35 18.72 2.66 -24.47
C HIS A 35 18.30 2.96 -23.02
N LEU A 36 17.01 2.97 -22.76
CA LEU A 36 16.46 3.22 -21.44
C LEU A 36 16.93 2.15 -20.41
N LEU A 37 16.90 0.87 -20.78
CA LEU A 37 17.39 -0.20 -19.91
C LEU A 37 18.90 -0.07 -19.66
N GLN A 38 19.68 0.28 -20.70
CA GLN A 38 21.12 0.45 -20.57
C GLN A 38 21.49 1.59 -19.59
N GLU A 39 20.73 2.68 -19.58
CA GLU A 39 20.91 3.79 -18.63
C GLU A 39 20.60 3.38 -17.17
N MET A 40 19.67 2.42 -17.01
CA MET A 40 19.27 1.93 -15.68
C MET A 40 20.20 0.85 -15.10
N LEU A 41 20.98 0.20 -15.96
CA LEU A 41 21.90 -0.86 -15.56
C LEU A 41 23.26 -0.31 -15.11
N PRO A 42 23.99 -1.04 -14.23
CA PRO A 42 25.39 -0.72 -13.94
C PRO A 42 26.25 -0.71 -15.20
N PRO A 43 27.29 0.14 -15.29
CA PRO A 43 28.12 0.31 -16.49
C PRO A 43 28.82 -0.96 -17.01
N ASN A 44 28.94 -1.97 -16.16
CA ASN A 44 29.56 -3.26 -16.50
C ASN A 44 28.59 -4.28 -17.11
N LEU A 45 27.29 -3.95 -17.18
CA LEU A 45 26.26 -4.79 -17.78
C LEU A 45 25.83 -4.20 -19.12
N VAL A 46 25.85 -5.01 -20.17
CA VAL A 46 25.42 -4.62 -21.51
C VAL A 46 24.17 -5.41 -21.89
N VAL A 47 23.18 -4.73 -22.43
CA VAL A 47 21.95 -5.36 -22.92
C VAL A 47 22.27 -6.11 -24.22
N PRO A 48 22.03 -7.45 -24.29
CA PRO A 48 22.30 -8.25 -25.50
C PRO A 48 21.55 -7.72 -26.73
N GLU A 49 22.20 -7.72 -27.88
CA GLU A 49 21.60 -7.17 -29.13
C GLU A 49 20.39 -7.98 -29.63
N ASP A 50 20.34 -9.26 -29.34
CA ASP A 50 19.29 -10.21 -29.72
C ASP A 50 18.10 -10.25 -28.76
N MET A 51 18.13 -9.46 -27.68
CA MET A 51 17.03 -9.44 -26.68
C MET A 51 15.77 -8.81 -27.29
N ASP A 52 14.65 -9.54 -27.16
CA ASP A 52 13.35 -9.08 -27.64
C ASP A 52 12.85 -7.83 -26.88
N THR A 53 12.22 -6.92 -27.62
CA THR A 53 11.69 -5.65 -27.12
C THR A 53 10.70 -5.83 -25.94
N LEU A 54 9.85 -6.86 -26.00
CA LEU A 54 8.90 -7.16 -24.93
C LEU A 54 9.64 -7.58 -23.65
N MET A 55 10.70 -8.36 -23.79
CA MET A 55 11.54 -8.80 -22.67
C MET A 55 12.28 -7.63 -22.04
N ILE A 56 12.74 -6.68 -22.84
CA ILE A 56 13.37 -5.45 -22.35
C ILE A 56 12.37 -4.63 -21.54
N TRP A 57 11.14 -4.41 -22.02
CA TRP A 57 10.10 -3.71 -21.27
C TRP A 57 9.74 -4.43 -19.98
N LYS A 58 9.73 -5.77 -19.97
CA LYS A 58 9.51 -6.54 -18.76
C LYS A 58 10.61 -6.32 -17.72
N LEU A 59 11.88 -6.33 -18.15
CA LEU A 59 13.02 -6.04 -17.26
C LEU A 59 12.96 -4.62 -16.70
N ILE A 60 12.61 -3.63 -17.54
CA ILE A 60 12.41 -2.26 -17.09
C ILE A 60 11.30 -2.20 -16.05
N PHE A 61 10.18 -2.90 -16.30
CA PHE A 61 9.09 -2.99 -15.34
C PHE A 61 9.55 -3.57 -13.99
N ASP A 62 10.25 -4.69 -14.02
CA ASP A 62 10.77 -5.35 -12.82
C ASP A 62 11.76 -4.43 -12.09
N LEU A 63 12.65 -3.73 -12.79
CA LEU A 63 13.60 -2.78 -12.18
C LEU A 63 12.93 -1.56 -11.55
N VAL A 64 11.85 -1.06 -12.15
CA VAL A 64 11.13 0.12 -11.64
C VAL A 64 10.15 -0.23 -10.53
N THR A 65 9.58 -1.45 -10.56
CA THR A 65 8.62 -1.90 -9.58
C THR A 65 9.26 -2.59 -8.38
N ASP A 66 10.45 -3.16 -8.55
CA ASP A 66 11.18 -3.85 -7.48
C ASP A 66 12.19 -2.87 -6.84
N PRO A 67 11.83 -2.20 -5.74
CA PRO A 67 12.75 -1.27 -5.10
C PRO A 67 13.98 -2.04 -4.63
N GLN A 68 15.16 -1.58 -5.04
CA GLN A 68 16.43 -2.15 -4.57
C GLN A 68 16.40 -2.27 -3.05
N PRO A 69 16.66 -3.47 -2.50
CA PRO A 69 16.62 -3.67 -1.08
C PRO A 69 17.62 -2.72 -0.38
N ARG A 70 17.09 -1.90 0.52
CA ARG A 70 17.92 -0.98 1.29
C ARG A 70 18.98 -1.76 2.08
N GLN A 71 20.23 -1.30 2.04
CA GLN A 71 21.27 -1.87 2.89
C GLN A 71 20.89 -1.72 4.37
N LYS A 72 20.93 -2.84 5.09
CA LYS A 72 20.67 -2.86 6.53
C LYS A 72 21.74 -2.04 7.27
N LEU A 73 21.31 -1.23 8.22
CA LEU A 73 22.24 -0.49 9.07
C LEU A 73 23.08 -1.46 9.91
N PRO A 74 24.42 -1.39 9.89
CA PRO A 74 25.26 -2.37 10.58
C PRO A 74 25.10 -2.30 12.10
N ASP A 75 24.80 -1.12 12.64
CA ASP A 75 24.78 -0.86 14.09
C ASP A 75 23.40 -1.06 14.73
N ILE A 76 22.36 -1.36 13.95
CA ILE A 76 20.97 -1.51 14.45
C ILE A 76 20.42 -2.88 14.05
N ASN A 77 20.78 -3.90 14.85
CA ASN A 77 20.50 -5.29 14.52
C ASN A 77 19.75 -6.06 15.62
N THR A 78 19.59 -5.49 16.78
CA THR A 78 19.00 -6.16 17.95
C THR A 78 17.84 -5.36 18.53
N LEU A 79 16.95 -6.05 19.26
CA LEU A 79 15.89 -5.40 20.01
C LEU A 79 16.45 -4.37 21.01
N HIS A 80 17.63 -4.62 21.60
CA HIS A 80 18.28 -3.69 22.53
C HIS A 80 18.58 -2.36 21.85
N HIS A 81 19.15 -2.38 20.64
CA HIS A 81 19.42 -1.17 19.87
C HIS A 81 18.13 -0.38 19.60
N VAL A 82 17.01 -1.07 19.27
CA VAL A 82 15.71 -0.40 19.08
C VAL A 82 15.21 0.22 20.38
N LEU A 83 15.35 -0.47 21.52
CA LEU A 83 14.94 0.07 22.83
C LEU A 83 15.75 1.31 23.20
N ASP A 84 17.04 1.34 22.91
CA ASP A 84 17.89 2.50 23.17
C ASP A 84 17.52 3.68 22.25
N LEU A 85 17.21 3.42 20.98
CA LEU A 85 16.65 4.45 20.09
C LEU A 85 15.32 4.98 20.63
N LEU A 86 14.40 4.13 21.10
CA LEU A 86 13.14 4.55 21.69
C LEU A 86 13.32 5.42 22.94
N LYS A 87 14.41 5.19 23.73
CA LYS A 87 14.73 6.02 24.89
C LYS A 87 15.26 7.40 24.47
N THR A 88 16.10 7.47 23.46
CA THR A 88 16.86 8.67 23.07
C THR A 88 16.16 9.53 22.02
N CYS A 89 15.48 8.92 21.04
CA CYS A 89 14.82 9.63 19.96
C CYS A 89 13.60 10.42 20.46
N ARG A 90 13.44 11.64 19.92
CA ARG A 90 12.33 12.56 20.24
C ARG A 90 11.37 12.81 19.08
N ASN A 91 11.73 12.36 17.88
CA ASN A 91 10.94 12.53 16.67
C ASN A 91 10.75 11.17 16.00
N ILE A 92 9.84 10.37 16.54
CA ILE A 92 9.55 9.03 16.04
C ILE A 92 8.40 9.14 15.04
N LEU A 93 8.65 8.66 13.82
CA LEU A 93 7.64 8.51 12.79
C LEU A 93 7.18 7.05 12.78
N VAL A 94 5.87 6.84 12.81
CA VAL A 94 5.26 5.51 12.79
C VAL A 94 4.45 5.34 11.52
N LEU A 95 4.59 4.18 10.87
CA LEU A 95 3.78 3.77 9.73
C LEU A 95 2.97 2.55 10.14
N THR A 96 1.66 2.62 9.98
CA THR A 96 0.75 1.53 10.31
C THR A 96 -0.08 1.09 9.11
N GLY A 97 -0.47 -0.16 9.11
CA GLY A 97 -1.36 -0.78 8.12
C GLY A 97 -2.22 -1.84 8.79
N ALA A 98 -2.96 -2.62 7.99
CA ALA A 98 -3.96 -3.58 8.49
C ALA A 98 -3.44 -4.55 9.58
N GLY A 99 -2.13 -4.88 9.56
CA GLY A 99 -1.53 -5.77 10.56
C GLY A 99 -1.66 -5.32 12.02
N VAL A 100 -1.72 -4.02 12.32
CA VAL A 100 -1.88 -3.54 13.70
C VAL A 100 -3.30 -3.76 14.24
N SER A 101 -4.26 -3.99 13.35
CA SER A 101 -5.68 -4.17 13.68
C SER A 101 -6.11 -5.64 13.68
N VAL A 102 -5.24 -6.57 13.22
CA VAL A 102 -5.55 -8.01 13.20
C VAL A 102 -5.87 -8.54 14.60
N SER A 103 -5.08 -8.14 15.60
CA SER A 103 -5.34 -8.52 16.99
C SER A 103 -6.59 -7.88 17.60
N CYS A 104 -7.20 -6.91 16.92
CA CYS A 104 -8.48 -6.33 17.30
C CYS A 104 -9.67 -7.12 16.76
N GLY A 105 -9.43 -8.12 15.91
CA GLY A 105 -10.46 -8.91 15.21
C GLY A 105 -10.79 -8.41 13.80
N ILE A 106 -10.08 -7.42 13.29
CA ILE A 106 -10.21 -6.94 11.90
C ILE A 106 -9.24 -7.76 11.05
N PRO A 107 -9.73 -8.59 10.09
CA PRO A 107 -8.86 -9.37 9.23
C PRO A 107 -8.07 -8.44 8.29
N ASP A 108 -6.82 -8.78 8.02
CA ASP A 108 -6.06 -8.10 6.98
C ASP A 108 -6.52 -8.50 5.56
N PHE A 109 -5.98 -7.83 4.55
CA PHE A 109 -6.42 -8.05 3.17
C PHE A 109 -5.75 -9.26 2.50
N ARG A 110 -4.46 -9.52 2.77
CA ARG A 110 -3.59 -10.35 1.92
C ARG A 110 -3.15 -11.66 2.56
N SER A 111 -3.34 -11.85 3.86
CA SER A 111 -2.98 -13.10 4.52
C SER A 111 -3.82 -14.27 3.99
N ARG A 112 -3.38 -15.49 4.29
CA ARG A 112 -4.03 -16.74 3.85
C ARG A 112 -5.52 -16.79 4.20
N ASP A 113 -5.92 -16.22 5.34
CA ASP A 113 -7.29 -16.16 5.83
C ASP A 113 -7.85 -14.73 5.79
N GLY A 114 -7.18 -13.84 5.03
CA GLY A 114 -7.54 -12.45 4.88
C GLY A 114 -8.77 -12.23 4.02
N ILE A 115 -9.15 -10.98 3.88
CA ILE A 115 -10.37 -10.57 3.18
C ILE A 115 -10.40 -11.06 1.74
N TYR A 116 -9.29 -10.92 1.01
CA TYR A 116 -9.23 -11.33 -0.40
C TYR A 116 -9.43 -12.83 -0.60
N ALA A 117 -8.84 -13.66 0.26
CA ALA A 117 -9.01 -15.11 0.21
C ALA A 117 -10.47 -15.54 0.49
N ARG A 118 -11.15 -14.82 1.37
CA ARG A 118 -12.58 -15.08 1.67
C ARG A 118 -13.48 -14.62 0.55
N LEU A 119 -13.26 -13.45 -0.01
CA LEU A 119 -14.03 -12.90 -1.12
C LEU A 119 -13.95 -13.79 -2.37
N SER A 120 -12.77 -14.29 -2.73
CA SER A 120 -12.59 -15.21 -3.85
C SER A 120 -13.41 -16.49 -3.72
N LYS A 121 -13.64 -16.94 -2.50
CA LYS A 121 -14.48 -18.13 -2.23
C LYS A 121 -15.97 -17.83 -2.25
N GLU A 122 -16.37 -16.69 -1.73
CA GLU A 122 -17.78 -16.31 -1.56
C GLU A 122 -18.38 -15.68 -2.82
N TYR A 123 -17.56 -15.04 -3.63
CA TYR A 123 -17.94 -14.34 -4.87
C TYR A 123 -17.04 -14.80 -6.04
N PRO A 124 -17.26 -16.02 -6.58
CA PRO A 124 -16.44 -16.56 -7.67
C PRO A 124 -16.53 -15.76 -8.98
N ASP A 125 -17.58 -14.97 -9.14
CA ASP A 125 -17.85 -14.06 -10.25
C ASP A 125 -17.12 -12.72 -10.12
N LEU A 126 -16.46 -12.46 -8.99
CA LEU A 126 -15.62 -11.28 -8.83
C LEU A 126 -14.32 -11.48 -9.64
N PRO A 127 -14.03 -10.60 -10.63
CA PRO A 127 -12.84 -10.77 -11.50
C PRO A 127 -11.53 -10.81 -10.72
N ASP A 128 -11.42 -9.99 -9.68
CA ASP A 128 -10.31 -9.88 -8.74
C ASP A 128 -10.90 -9.47 -7.38
N PRO A 129 -10.40 -9.98 -6.25
CA PRO A 129 -10.86 -9.56 -4.93
C PRO A 129 -10.80 -8.04 -4.70
N GLN A 130 -9.87 -7.33 -5.36
CA GLN A 130 -9.76 -5.87 -5.27
C GLN A 130 -10.87 -5.15 -6.06
N ALA A 131 -11.50 -5.80 -7.02
CA ALA A 131 -12.55 -5.21 -7.84
C ALA A 131 -13.77 -4.76 -7.01
N MET A 132 -13.96 -5.29 -5.80
CA MET A 132 -15.03 -4.80 -4.91
C MET A 132 -14.88 -3.33 -4.53
N PHE A 133 -13.66 -2.76 -4.62
CA PHE A 133 -13.36 -1.35 -4.38
C PHE A 133 -13.44 -0.49 -5.66
N ASP A 134 -13.63 -1.14 -6.81
CA ASP A 134 -13.82 -0.45 -8.08
C ASP A 134 -15.24 0.13 -8.17
N ILE A 135 -15.36 1.42 -8.49
CA ILE A 135 -16.65 2.11 -8.54
C ILE A 135 -17.57 1.56 -9.64
N CYS A 136 -17.00 1.12 -10.76
CA CYS A 136 -17.78 0.54 -11.86
C CYS A 136 -18.33 -0.83 -11.49
N TYR A 137 -17.53 -1.67 -10.82
CA TYR A 137 -17.99 -2.93 -10.28
C TYR A 137 -19.06 -2.72 -9.19
N PHE A 138 -18.82 -1.80 -8.26
CA PHE A 138 -19.74 -1.46 -7.17
C PHE A 138 -21.13 -1.04 -7.70
N ARG A 139 -21.21 -0.25 -8.77
CA ARG A 139 -22.49 0.14 -9.40
C ARG A 139 -23.28 -1.05 -9.90
N ASN A 140 -22.61 -2.11 -10.35
CA ASN A 140 -23.25 -3.32 -10.87
C ASN A 140 -23.58 -4.33 -9.74
N ASN A 141 -22.72 -4.45 -8.74
CA ASN A 141 -22.89 -5.40 -7.63
C ASN A 141 -22.35 -4.82 -6.32
N ILE A 142 -23.25 -4.27 -5.50
CA ILE A 142 -22.93 -3.63 -4.22
C ILE A 142 -22.70 -4.64 -3.09
N LYS A 143 -23.10 -5.90 -3.24
CA LYS A 143 -23.15 -6.88 -2.14
C LYS A 143 -21.78 -7.18 -1.52
N PRO A 144 -20.69 -7.45 -2.31
CA PRO A 144 -19.38 -7.73 -1.74
C PRO A 144 -18.85 -6.58 -0.88
N PHE A 145 -19.01 -5.33 -1.35
CA PHE A 145 -18.57 -4.16 -0.64
C PHE A 145 -19.33 -3.97 0.69
N TYR A 146 -20.66 -4.04 0.68
CA TYR A 146 -21.43 -3.83 1.91
C TYR A 146 -21.25 -4.96 2.92
N LYS A 147 -21.00 -6.18 2.48
CA LYS A 147 -20.66 -7.27 3.38
C LYS A 147 -19.33 -6.99 4.09
N PHE A 148 -18.32 -6.59 3.34
CA PHE A 148 -17.03 -6.17 3.88
C PHE A 148 -17.15 -4.96 4.82
N ALA A 149 -17.83 -3.90 4.36
CA ALA A 149 -18.02 -2.66 5.14
C ALA A 149 -18.68 -2.93 6.50
N LYS A 150 -19.64 -3.85 6.54
CA LYS A 150 -20.31 -4.25 7.79
C LYS A 150 -19.34 -4.92 8.78
N GLU A 151 -18.37 -5.70 8.28
CA GLU A 151 -17.40 -6.39 9.12
C GLU A 151 -16.39 -5.45 9.77
N ILE A 152 -16.02 -4.36 9.07
CA ILE A 152 -15.01 -3.40 9.55
C ILE A 152 -15.60 -2.08 10.06
N TYR A 153 -16.91 -2.01 10.20
CA TYR A 153 -17.57 -0.75 10.56
C TYR A 153 -17.04 -0.17 11.88
N PRO A 154 -16.69 1.14 11.91
CA PRO A 154 -16.12 1.79 13.08
C PRO A 154 -16.99 1.62 14.34
N GLY A 155 -16.34 1.58 15.51
CA GLY A 155 -17.01 1.48 16.80
C GLY A 155 -17.27 0.06 17.31
N GLN A 156 -16.96 -0.98 16.51
CA GLN A 156 -17.12 -2.39 16.91
C GLN A 156 -15.86 -2.96 17.60
N PHE A 157 -14.71 -2.35 17.41
CA PHE A 157 -13.42 -2.88 17.81
C PHE A 157 -12.74 -1.99 18.85
N LYS A 158 -11.84 -2.59 19.61
CA LYS A 158 -11.03 -1.86 20.60
C LYS A 158 -9.56 -1.82 20.13
N PRO A 159 -8.86 -0.70 20.40
CA PRO A 159 -7.47 -0.55 20.03
C PRO A 159 -6.56 -1.64 20.61
N SER A 160 -5.64 -2.14 19.80
CA SER A 160 -4.63 -3.13 20.18
C SER A 160 -3.55 -2.54 21.10
N LEU A 161 -2.69 -3.41 21.63
CA LEU A 161 -1.49 -2.97 22.37
C LEU A 161 -0.58 -2.09 21.51
N SER A 162 -0.50 -2.34 20.21
CA SER A 162 0.29 -1.52 19.29
C SER A 162 -0.25 -0.10 19.19
N HIS A 163 -1.56 0.09 19.10
CA HIS A 163 -2.19 1.42 19.13
C HIS A 163 -1.92 2.14 20.46
N ARG A 164 -2.04 1.43 21.58
CA ARG A 164 -1.75 1.98 22.91
C ARG A 164 -0.28 2.36 23.05
N PHE A 165 0.63 1.60 22.48
CA PHE A 165 2.06 1.92 22.44
C PHE A 165 2.32 3.22 21.66
N ILE A 166 1.69 3.40 20.51
CA ILE A 166 1.83 4.62 19.72
C ILE A 166 1.27 5.83 20.48
N HIS A 167 0.10 5.69 21.13
CA HIS A 167 -0.43 6.72 22.01
C HIS A 167 0.54 7.04 23.15
N HIS A 168 1.19 6.05 23.73
CA HIS A 168 2.19 6.26 24.79
C HIS A 168 3.41 7.05 24.27
N LEU A 169 3.86 6.81 23.04
CA LEU A 169 4.90 7.63 22.40
C LEU A 169 4.44 9.10 22.27
N GLU A 170 3.21 9.32 21.86
CA GLU A 170 2.66 10.68 21.76
C GLU A 170 2.58 11.37 23.12
N LYS A 171 2.05 10.68 24.13
CA LYS A 171 1.93 11.19 25.52
C LYS A 171 3.30 11.57 26.11
N ASN A 172 4.37 10.89 25.69
CA ASN A 172 5.73 11.21 26.11
C ASN A 172 6.45 12.20 25.17
N ASN A 173 5.74 12.87 24.27
CA ASN A 173 6.28 13.84 23.32
C ASN A 173 7.38 13.26 22.41
N LYS A 174 7.28 11.97 22.09
CA LYS A 174 8.22 11.25 21.21
C LYS A 174 7.66 11.00 19.82
N LEU A 175 6.34 10.94 19.65
CA LEU A 175 5.70 10.73 18.37
C LEU A 175 5.74 12.01 17.54
N LEU A 176 6.40 11.97 16.39
CA LEU A 176 6.33 13.04 15.39
C LEU A 176 5.00 12.97 14.63
N ARG A 177 4.72 11.81 14.00
CA ARG A 177 3.48 11.49 13.29
C ARG A 177 3.27 9.99 13.23
N ASN A 178 2.01 9.57 13.23
CA ASN A 178 1.57 8.26 12.79
C ASN A 178 0.90 8.40 11.42
N TYR A 179 1.46 7.80 10.39
CA TYR A 179 0.83 7.64 9.09
C TYR A 179 0.15 6.27 9.05
N THR A 180 -1.15 6.26 8.81
CA THR A 180 -1.90 5.00 8.74
C THR A 180 -2.54 4.81 7.36
N GLN A 181 -2.52 3.56 6.88
CA GLN A 181 -3.30 3.13 5.72
C GLN A 181 -4.70 2.62 6.12
N ASN A 182 -4.97 2.54 7.42
CA ASN A 182 -6.22 2.00 7.93
C ASN A 182 -7.32 3.06 7.92
N ILE A 183 -8.55 2.58 7.74
CA ILE A 183 -9.79 3.37 7.80
C ILE A 183 -10.66 2.96 8.99
N ASP A 184 -10.15 2.10 9.88
CA ASP A 184 -10.89 1.56 11.04
C ASP A 184 -11.02 2.53 12.21
N THR A 185 -10.34 3.68 12.16
CA THR A 185 -10.35 4.75 13.17
C THR A 185 -9.75 4.38 14.53
N LEU A 186 -9.10 3.22 14.64
CA LEU A 186 -8.59 2.72 15.93
C LEU A 186 -7.43 3.55 16.49
N GLU A 187 -6.67 4.25 15.65
CA GLU A 187 -5.67 5.22 16.10
C GLU A 187 -6.32 6.34 16.91
N ARG A 188 -7.44 6.91 16.42
CA ARG A 188 -8.18 7.97 17.10
C ARG A 188 -8.87 7.46 18.36
N GLU A 189 -9.44 6.26 18.29
CA GLU A 189 -10.05 5.60 19.45
C GLU A 189 -9.02 5.32 20.55
N ALA A 190 -7.76 5.05 20.18
CA ALA A 190 -6.65 4.92 21.12
C ALA A 190 -6.20 6.25 21.73
N GLY A 191 -6.72 7.38 21.26
CA GLY A 191 -6.36 8.73 21.71
C GLY A 191 -5.14 9.32 21.00
N ILE A 192 -4.73 8.78 19.84
CA ILE A 192 -3.64 9.34 19.02
C ILE A 192 -4.20 10.53 18.25
N THR A 193 -3.62 11.72 18.45
CA THR A 193 -4.03 12.96 17.76
C THR A 193 -3.12 13.29 16.60
N ARG A 194 -1.83 12.88 16.67
CA ARG A 194 -0.82 13.11 15.63
C ARG A 194 -0.87 12.03 14.54
N VAL A 195 -2.07 11.73 14.03
CA VAL A 195 -2.31 10.73 13.00
C VAL A 195 -2.65 11.39 11.66
N ILE A 196 -2.16 10.80 10.56
CA ILE A 196 -2.49 11.14 9.19
C ILE A 196 -3.04 9.88 8.53
N GLU A 197 -4.28 9.93 8.10
CA GLU A 197 -4.95 8.89 7.33
C GLU A 197 -4.57 9.06 5.86
N CYS A 198 -3.93 8.03 5.27
CA CYS A 198 -3.33 8.09 3.92
C CYS A 198 -4.30 7.64 2.82
N HIS A 199 -5.46 7.10 3.19
CA HIS A 199 -6.52 6.65 2.29
C HIS A 199 -7.80 7.42 2.52
#